data_3a8042da6952f573be9c1f7a6f426ebd
#
_entry.id   3a8042da6952f573be9c1f7a6f426ebd
#
_cell.length_a   1.000
_cell.length_b   1.000
_cell.length_c   1.000
_cell.angle_alpha   90.00
_cell.angle_beta   90.00
_cell.angle_gamma   90.00
#
_symmetry.space_group_name_H-M   'P 1'
#
loop_
_entity.id
_entity.type
_entity.pdbx_description
1 polymer ?
#
loop_
_entity_poly.entity_id
_entity_poly.type
_entity_poly.pdbx_seq_one_letter_code
_entity_poly.pdbx_strand_id
1 'polypeptide(L)'
;SAASDVYKRQGPGDPEPLKNAINITKQILKSGKPLFGICLGHQVIALANGIKTYKMKNGHRGINHPVINLKTGKGEITSQNHGFAIDKKDAEKNKNIEVTHMHLNDNTVAGIKIKNKKCFSVQYHPEASAGPHDSSYLFDDFVSMFK
;
A
#
# COMPACT_ATOMS: atom_id res chain seq x y z
N SER A 1 9.72 3.58 10.07
CA SER A 1 10.36 4.71 9.40
C SER A 1 9.63 6.01 9.76
N ALA A 2 10.27 7.14 9.51
CA ALA A 2 9.63 8.44 9.75
C ALA A 2 8.33 8.58 8.96
N ALA A 3 8.29 8.09 7.73
CA ALA A 3 7.07 8.13 6.91
C ALA A 3 5.96 7.26 7.50
N SER A 4 6.26 6.05 7.97
CA SER A 4 5.29 5.19 8.64
C SER A 4 4.72 5.85 9.88
N ASP A 5 5.57 6.52 10.67
CA ASP A 5 5.14 7.20 11.88
C ASP A 5 4.17 8.35 11.58
N VAL A 6 4.40 9.07 10.51
CA VAL A 6 3.48 10.12 10.05
C VAL A 6 2.12 9.53 9.73
N TYR A 7 2.06 8.40 9.02
CA TYR A 7 0.80 7.76 8.67
C TYR A 7 0.01 7.29 9.88
N LYS A 8 0.68 6.73 10.85
CA LYS A 8 0.02 6.26 12.07
C LYS A 8 -0.69 7.39 12.82
N ARG A 9 -0.18 8.60 12.70
CA ARG A 9 -0.78 9.78 13.35
C ARG A 9 -1.96 10.35 12.57
N GLN A 10 -2.05 10.10 11.27
CA GLN A 10 -3.07 10.71 10.42
C GLN A 10 -4.40 9.94 10.39
N GLY A 11 -4.36 8.63 10.61
CA GLY A 11 -5.57 7.82 10.52
C GLY A 11 -6.03 7.61 9.06
N PRO A 12 -7.12 6.85 8.86
CA PRO A 12 -7.62 6.52 7.52
C PRO A 12 -8.55 7.61 6.98
N GLY A 13 -8.02 8.71 6.52
CA GLY A 13 -8.80 9.80 5.95
C GLY A 13 -8.49 10.04 4.48
N ASP A 14 -9.02 11.17 3.96
CA ASP A 14 -8.70 11.65 2.62
C ASP A 14 -7.21 12.02 2.57
N PRO A 15 -6.42 11.44 1.66
CA PRO A 15 -4.99 11.74 1.57
C PRO A 15 -4.66 13.12 0.98
N GLU A 16 -5.63 13.81 0.40
CA GLU A 16 -5.40 15.13 -0.22
C GLU A 16 -4.75 16.16 0.70
N PRO A 17 -5.15 16.28 1.99
CA PRO A 17 -4.49 17.21 2.90
C PRO A 17 -3.08 16.83 3.32
N LEU A 18 -2.57 15.70 2.86
CA LEU A 18 -1.30 15.15 3.31
C LEU A 18 -0.11 15.56 2.42
N LYS A 19 -0.10 16.80 1.96
CA LYS A 19 0.97 17.31 1.07
C LYS A 19 2.37 17.17 1.66
N ASN A 20 2.49 17.42 2.96
CA ASN A 20 3.78 17.27 3.66
C ASN A 20 4.27 15.82 3.66
N ALA A 21 3.36 14.87 3.91
CA ALA A 21 3.68 13.46 3.89
C ALA A 21 4.10 13.01 2.48
N ILE A 22 3.44 13.52 1.45
CA ILE A 22 3.79 13.23 0.05
C ILE A 22 5.20 13.75 -0.25
N ASN A 23 5.53 14.96 0.17
CA ASN A 23 6.85 15.54 -0.05
C ASN A 23 7.94 14.77 0.67
N ILE A 24 7.70 14.38 1.93
CA ILE A 24 8.63 13.54 2.70
C ILE A 24 8.85 12.20 2.00
N THR A 25 7.77 11.59 1.51
CA THR A 25 7.84 10.32 0.79
C THR A 25 8.70 10.45 -0.47
N LYS A 26 8.52 11.52 -1.24
CA LYS A 26 9.33 11.78 -2.42
C LYS A 26 10.82 11.89 -2.07
N GLN A 27 11.13 12.54 -0.96
CA GLN A 27 12.52 12.68 -0.50
C GLN A 27 13.12 11.32 -0.10
N ILE A 28 12.36 10.49 0.58
CA ILE A 28 12.80 9.14 0.97
C ILE A 28 13.05 8.30 -0.29
N LEU A 29 12.16 8.36 -1.27
CA LEU A 29 12.33 7.64 -2.54
C LEU A 29 13.60 8.07 -3.28
N LYS A 30 13.89 9.37 -3.29
CA LYS A 30 15.11 9.89 -3.92
C LYS A 30 16.38 9.43 -3.20
N SER A 31 16.30 9.24 -1.88
CA SER A 31 17.46 8.82 -1.09
C SER A 31 17.83 7.35 -1.30
N GLY A 32 16.95 6.56 -1.91
CA GLY A 32 17.16 5.14 -2.11
C GLY A 32 16.97 4.28 -0.86
N LYS A 33 16.50 4.86 0.24
CA LYS A 33 16.25 4.11 1.48
C LYS A 33 15.01 3.23 1.33
N PRO A 34 14.99 2.05 1.98
CA PRO A 34 13.81 1.19 1.95
C PRO A 34 12.58 1.84 2.58
N LEU A 35 11.42 1.64 1.97
CA LEU A 35 10.15 2.19 2.44
C LEU A 35 9.04 1.17 2.22
N PHE A 36 8.27 0.93 3.27
CA PHE A 36 7.09 0.07 3.22
C PHE A 36 5.89 0.87 3.72
N GLY A 37 4.88 1.04 2.86
CA GLY A 37 3.66 1.77 3.19
C GLY A 37 2.50 0.84 3.51
N ILE A 38 1.73 1.20 4.53
CA ILE A 38 0.57 0.42 4.99
C ILE A 38 -0.65 1.34 5.02
N CYS A 39 -1.75 0.90 4.42
CA CYS A 39 -3.04 1.60 4.39
C CYS A 39 -2.91 3.03 3.84
N LEU A 40 -3.02 4.06 4.67
CA LEU A 40 -2.84 5.44 4.23
C LEU A 40 -1.44 5.67 3.64
N GLY A 41 -0.43 4.99 4.18
CA GLY A 41 0.92 5.02 3.64
C GLY A 41 1.01 4.53 2.21
N HIS A 42 0.27 3.48 1.88
CA HIS A 42 0.15 2.97 0.53
C HIS A 42 -0.41 4.05 -0.42
N GLN A 43 -1.46 4.74 0.01
CA GLN A 43 -2.08 5.79 -0.79
C GLN A 43 -1.13 6.97 -1.00
N VAL A 44 -0.38 7.37 0.01
CA VAL A 44 0.57 8.47 -0.09
C VAL A 44 1.74 8.10 -1.01
N ILE A 45 2.23 6.88 -0.96
CA ILE A 45 3.26 6.40 -1.90
C ILE A 45 2.74 6.46 -3.33
N ALA A 46 1.49 6.06 -3.56
CA ALA A 46 0.87 6.13 -4.88
C ALA A 46 0.77 7.59 -5.36
N LEU A 47 0.31 8.49 -4.50
CA LEU A 47 0.21 9.91 -4.84
C LEU A 47 1.59 10.52 -5.16
N ALA A 48 2.61 10.11 -4.41
CA ALA A 48 3.99 10.58 -4.66
C ALA A 48 4.53 10.14 -6.02
N ASN A 49 3.93 9.10 -6.61
CA ASN A 49 4.32 8.57 -7.91
C ASN A 49 3.32 8.93 -9.03
N GLY A 50 2.43 9.87 -8.77
CA GLY A 50 1.50 10.37 -9.79
C GLY A 50 0.26 9.53 -9.98
N ILE A 51 -0.01 8.58 -9.09
CA ILE A 51 -1.22 7.76 -9.14
C ILE A 51 -2.31 8.42 -8.33
N LYS A 52 -3.49 8.60 -8.92
CA LYS A 52 -4.62 9.23 -8.25
C LYS A 52 -5.27 8.28 -7.25
N THR A 53 -5.91 8.86 -6.23
CA THR A 53 -6.81 8.13 -5.34
C THR A 53 -8.25 8.54 -5.63
N TYR A 54 -9.19 7.68 -5.28
CA TYR A 54 -10.61 7.98 -5.43
C TYR A 54 -11.39 7.46 -4.22
N LYS A 55 -12.52 8.12 -3.94
CA LYS A 55 -13.41 7.67 -2.87
C LYS A 55 -14.23 6.48 -3.36
N MET A 56 -14.18 5.39 -2.63
CA MET A 56 -14.94 4.18 -2.96
C MET A 56 -16.41 4.37 -2.58
N LYS A 57 -17.30 3.77 -3.35
CA LYS A 57 -18.72 3.76 -3.03
C LYS A 57 -18.97 3.05 -1.70
N ASN A 58 -18.37 1.87 -1.54
CA ASN A 58 -18.38 1.13 -0.28
C ASN A 58 -16.93 0.85 0.08
N GLY A 59 -16.44 1.42 1.15
CA GLY A 59 -15.07 1.16 1.59
C GLY A 59 -14.88 -0.29 2.03
N HIS A 60 -13.63 -0.66 2.27
CA HIS A 60 -13.30 -1.98 2.83
C HIS A 60 -13.07 -1.84 4.32
N ARG A 61 -13.90 -2.49 5.13
CA ARG A 61 -13.77 -2.48 6.59
C ARG A 61 -14.02 -3.87 7.13
N GLY A 62 -13.12 -4.33 8.01
CA GLY A 62 -13.25 -5.64 8.63
C GLY A 62 -12.00 -6.48 8.50
N ILE A 63 -12.08 -7.72 8.96
CA ILE A 63 -10.94 -8.63 9.06
C ILE A 63 -10.99 -9.78 8.04
N ASN A 64 -11.96 -9.78 7.14
CA ASN A 64 -12.21 -10.88 6.20
C ASN A 64 -12.16 -10.42 4.74
N HIS A 65 -11.21 -9.56 4.39
CA HIS A 65 -11.09 -9.08 3.02
C HIS A 65 -10.06 -9.90 2.24
N PRO A 66 -10.51 -10.70 1.25
CA PRO A 66 -9.60 -11.55 0.50
C PRO A 66 -8.82 -10.76 -0.55
N VAL A 67 -7.53 -10.99 -0.60
CA VAL A 67 -6.61 -10.36 -1.52
C VAL A 67 -5.80 -11.45 -2.22
N ILE A 68 -5.52 -11.29 -3.50
CA ILE A 68 -4.64 -12.19 -4.23
C ILE A 68 -3.26 -11.56 -4.39
N ASN A 69 -2.23 -12.34 -4.07
CA ASN A 69 -0.85 -12.00 -4.38
C ASN A 69 -0.60 -12.42 -5.83
N LEU A 70 -0.41 -11.45 -6.71
CA LEU A 70 -0.29 -11.72 -8.15
C LEU A 70 0.98 -12.47 -8.51
N LYS A 71 2.02 -12.35 -7.70
CA LYS A 71 3.29 -13.03 -7.95
C LYS A 71 3.19 -14.53 -7.66
N THR A 72 2.53 -14.90 -6.56
CA THR A 72 2.44 -16.29 -6.12
C THR A 72 1.13 -16.97 -6.53
N GLY A 73 0.11 -16.20 -6.87
CA GLY A 73 -1.24 -16.70 -7.13
C GLY A 73 -2.01 -17.11 -5.89
N LYS A 74 -1.47 -16.86 -4.70
CA LYS A 74 -2.11 -17.25 -3.44
C LYS A 74 -3.05 -16.19 -2.93
N GLY A 75 -4.19 -16.61 -2.39
CA GLY A 75 -5.11 -15.73 -1.69
C GLY A 75 -4.68 -15.52 -0.25
N GLU A 76 -4.94 -14.32 0.25
CA GLU A 76 -4.64 -13.92 1.63
C GLU A 76 -5.88 -13.28 2.22
N ILE A 77 -6.19 -13.59 3.47
CA ILE A 77 -7.27 -12.93 4.19
C ILE A 77 -6.68 -11.77 4.97
N THR A 78 -7.20 -10.58 4.73
CA THR A 78 -6.60 -9.35 5.24
C THR A 78 -7.57 -8.51 6.06
N SER A 79 -7.02 -7.71 6.96
CA SER A 79 -7.74 -6.70 7.72
C SER A 79 -7.64 -5.36 6.99
N GLN A 80 -8.79 -4.73 6.72
CA GLN A 80 -8.82 -3.46 5.99
C GLN A 80 -9.73 -2.46 6.67
N ASN A 81 -9.36 -1.18 6.57
CA ASN A 81 -10.18 -0.09 7.07
C ASN A 81 -9.85 1.17 6.27
N HIS A 82 -10.50 1.32 5.12
CA HIS A 82 -10.26 2.48 4.26
C HIS A 82 -11.47 2.78 3.38
N GLY A 83 -11.65 4.05 3.05
CA GLY A 83 -12.70 4.51 2.16
C GLY A 83 -12.17 4.98 0.81
N PHE A 84 -10.86 5.05 0.64
CA PHE A 84 -10.21 5.46 -0.60
C PHE A 84 -9.35 4.33 -1.15
N ALA A 85 -9.20 4.28 -2.47
CA ALA A 85 -8.33 3.34 -3.14
C ALA A 85 -7.51 4.07 -4.20
N ILE A 86 -6.41 3.46 -4.65
CA ILE A 86 -5.64 4.04 -5.75
C ILE A 86 -6.25 3.63 -7.09
N ASP A 87 -6.10 4.50 -8.09
CA ASP A 87 -6.66 4.27 -9.41
C ASP A 87 -5.90 3.15 -10.12
N LYS A 88 -6.60 2.08 -10.45
CA LYS A 88 -6.02 0.91 -11.12
C LYS A 88 -5.42 1.27 -12.48
N LYS A 89 -6.12 2.08 -13.26
CA LYS A 89 -5.65 2.48 -14.59
C LYS A 89 -4.36 3.28 -14.52
N ASP A 90 -4.27 4.20 -13.57
CA ASP A 90 -3.07 5.00 -13.36
C ASP A 90 -1.90 4.09 -12.95
N ALA A 91 -2.15 3.14 -12.06
CA ALA A 91 -1.12 2.21 -11.60
C ALA A 91 -0.61 1.33 -12.75
N GLU A 92 -1.52 0.82 -13.57
CA GLU A 92 -1.16 -0.05 -14.70
C GLU A 92 -0.44 0.69 -15.81
N LYS A 93 -0.76 1.97 -16.03
CA LYS A 93 -0.10 2.80 -17.04
C LYS A 93 1.30 3.25 -16.64
N ASN A 94 1.60 3.28 -15.36
CA ASN A 94 2.88 3.78 -14.88
C ASN A 94 3.95 2.69 -15.02
N LYS A 95 4.95 2.95 -15.84
CA LYS A 95 6.02 1.99 -16.14
C LYS A 95 6.88 1.65 -14.92
N ASN A 96 6.89 2.51 -13.92
CA ASN A 96 7.70 2.32 -12.72
C ASN A 96 6.95 1.60 -11.60
N ILE A 97 5.68 1.28 -11.81
CA ILE A 97 4.81 0.68 -10.81
C ILE A 97 4.42 -0.74 -11.23
N GLU A 98 4.56 -1.66 -10.30
CA GLU A 98 4.07 -3.03 -10.46
C GLU A 98 2.94 -3.24 -9.46
N VAL A 99 1.75 -3.64 -9.95
CA VAL A 99 0.65 -4.03 -9.07
C VAL A 99 0.94 -5.41 -8.52
N THR A 100 1.05 -5.53 -7.20
CA THR A 100 1.44 -6.79 -6.55
C THR A 100 0.28 -7.56 -5.95
N HIS A 101 -0.76 -6.84 -5.55
CA HIS A 101 -1.93 -7.44 -4.88
C HIS A 101 -3.22 -6.80 -5.40
N MET A 102 -4.27 -7.61 -5.49
CA MET A 102 -5.61 -7.16 -5.89
C MET A 102 -6.65 -7.69 -4.91
N HIS A 103 -7.65 -6.87 -4.61
CA HIS A 103 -8.79 -7.30 -3.80
C HIS A 103 -9.65 -8.24 -4.64
N LEU A 104 -9.96 -9.41 -4.12
CA LEU A 104 -10.68 -10.44 -4.89
C LEU A 104 -12.14 -10.12 -5.16
N ASN A 105 -12.79 -9.34 -4.30
CA ASN A 105 -14.23 -9.07 -4.44
C ASN A 105 -14.53 -7.99 -5.48
N ASP A 106 -13.69 -6.97 -5.62
CA ASP A 106 -13.97 -5.83 -6.49
C ASP A 106 -12.82 -5.42 -7.40
N ASN A 107 -11.75 -6.19 -7.41
CA ASN A 107 -10.55 -5.94 -8.25
C ASN A 107 -9.91 -4.56 -8.03
N THR A 108 -10.03 -4.01 -6.82
CA THR A 108 -9.26 -2.80 -6.47
C THR A 108 -7.81 -3.18 -6.19
N VAL A 109 -6.90 -2.23 -6.46
CA VAL A 109 -5.48 -2.45 -6.19
C VAL A 109 -5.25 -2.51 -4.68
N ALA A 110 -4.63 -3.58 -4.21
CA ALA A 110 -4.35 -3.79 -2.79
C ALA A 110 -2.85 -3.76 -2.46
N GLY A 111 -1.99 -3.68 -3.46
CA GLY A 111 -0.55 -3.58 -3.24
C GLY A 111 0.18 -3.14 -4.50
N ILE A 112 1.25 -2.37 -4.32
CA ILE A 112 2.12 -1.93 -5.40
C ILE A 112 3.57 -2.03 -4.99
N LYS A 113 4.45 -2.09 -5.98
CA LYS A 113 5.89 -2.01 -5.81
C LYS A 113 6.44 -0.97 -6.77
N ILE A 114 7.37 -0.16 -6.31
CA ILE A 114 8.07 0.79 -7.18
C ILE A 114 9.28 0.06 -7.78
N LYS A 115 9.28 -0.11 -9.10
CA LYS A 115 10.40 -0.74 -9.81
C LYS A 115 11.66 0.06 -9.56
N ASN A 116 12.77 -0.22 -9.59
CA ASN A 116 14.01 0.56 -9.42
C ASN A 116 14.16 1.25 -8.05
N LYS A 117 13.27 0.99 -7.10
CA LYS A 117 13.34 1.55 -5.74
C LYS A 117 13.09 0.44 -4.73
N LYS A 118 13.62 0.61 -3.52
CA LYS A 118 13.35 -0.33 -2.42
C LYS A 118 12.07 0.09 -1.71
N CYS A 119 10.95 0.06 -2.45
CA CYS A 119 9.68 0.57 -1.95
C CYS A 119 8.54 -0.31 -2.42
N PHE A 120 7.70 -0.72 -1.47
CA PHE A 120 6.43 -1.37 -1.78
C PHE A 120 5.40 -1.00 -0.72
N SER A 121 4.14 -1.23 -1.04
CA SER A 121 3.06 -0.88 -0.13
C SER A 121 1.86 -1.78 -0.30
N VAL A 122 1.05 -1.89 0.75
CA VAL A 122 -0.21 -2.62 0.73
C VAL A 122 -1.31 -1.77 1.34
N GLN A 123 -2.54 -1.92 0.81
CA GLN A 123 -3.70 -1.17 1.29
C GLN A 123 -4.22 -1.70 2.61
N TYR A 124 -3.98 -2.96 2.91
CA TYR A 124 -4.46 -3.61 4.13
C TYR A 124 -3.45 -3.50 5.26
N HIS A 125 -3.85 -3.98 6.43
CA HIS A 125 -3.02 -3.95 7.64
C HIS A 125 -2.41 -5.34 7.87
N PRO A 126 -1.19 -5.62 7.40
CA PRO A 126 -0.59 -6.95 7.59
C PRO A 126 -0.30 -7.28 9.05
N GLU A 127 -0.09 -6.25 9.90
CA GLU A 127 0.10 -6.44 11.34
C GLU A 127 -1.15 -6.91 12.07
N ALA A 128 -2.33 -6.70 11.48
CA ALA A 128 -3.62 -7.07 12.05
C ALA A 128 -4.27 -8.22 11.30
N SER A 129 -3.48 -9.07 10.65
CA SER A 129 -3.98 -10.19 9.86
C SER A 129 -4.72 -11.20 10.75
N ALA A 130 -5.87 -11.68 10.27
CA ALA A 130 -6.71 -12.62 11.01
C ALA A 130 -6.12 -14.03 11.05
N GLY A 131 -5.35 -14.41 10.04
CA GLY A 131 -4.69 -15.71 9.98
C GLY A 131 -3.31 -15.67 10.59
N PRO A 132 -2.83 -16.77 11.19
CA PRO A 132 -1.55 -16.78 11.89
C PRO A 132 -0.39 -16.67 10.92
N HIS A 133 -0.14 -16.04 10.01
CA HIS A 133 1.04 -15.86 9.14
C HIS A 133 0.71 -15.43 7.71
N ASP A 134 -0.57 -15.14 7.40
CA ASP A 134 -0.97 -14.87 6.02
C ASP A 134 -0.19 -13.73 5.37
N SER A 135 0.09 -12.66 6.12
CA SER A 135 0.77 -11.48 5.57
C SER A 135 2.10 -11.15 6.23
N SER A 136 2.61 -12.02 7.10
CA SER A 136 3.85 -11.76 7.84
C SER A 136 5.08 -11.69 6.92
N TYR A 137 5.04 -12.35 5.77
CA TYR A 137 6.14 -12.34 4.81
C TYR A 137 6.48 -10.93 4.33
N LEU A 138 5.53 -9.99 4.38
CA LEU A 138 5.76 -8.62 3.94
C LEU A 138 6.79 -7.91 4.82
N PHE A 139 6.77 -8.18 6.13
CA PHE A 139 7.76 -7.60 7.03
C PHE A 139 9.15 -8.20 6.79
N ASP A 140 9.20 -9.50 6.51
CA ASP A 140 10.47 -10.17 6.16
C ASP A 140 11.03 -9.60 4.85
N ASP A 141 10.18 -9.38 3.86
CA ASP A 141 10.57 -8.77 2.59
C ASP A 141 11.13 -7.37 2.81
N PHE A 142 10.50 -6.58 3.67
CA PHE A 142 10.95 -5.23 3.98
C PHE A 142 12.32 -5.26 4.66
N VAL A 143 12.50 -6.12 5.66
CA VAL A 143 13.79 -6.26 6.35
C VAL A 143 14.89 -6.66 5.37
N SER A 144 14.58 -7.53 4.42
CA SER A 144 15.57 -7.98 3.44
C SER A 144 16.09 -6.84 2.54
N MET A 145 15.32 -5.77 2.38
CA MET A 145 15.72 -4.62 1.57
C MET A 145 16.87 -3.81 2.19
N PHE A 146 17.12 -3.98 3.48
CA PHE A 146 18.24 -3.31 4.16
C PHE A 146 19.57 -4.00 3.93
N LYS A 147 19.58 -5.16 3.32
CA LYS A 147 20.81 -5.95 3.07
C LYS A 147 21.40 -5.70 1.70
#